data_714326c63f261e1abaa80a68562ec321
#
_entry.id   714326c63f261e1abaa80a68562ec321
#
_cell.length_a   1.000
_cell.length_b   1.000
_cell.length_c   1.000
_cell.angle_alpha   90.00
_cell.angle_beta   90.00
_cell.angle_gamma   90.00
#
_symmetry.space_group_name_H-M   'P 1'
#
loop_
_entity.id
_entity.type
_entity.pdbx_description
1 polymer ?
#
loop_
_entity_poly.entity_id
_entity_poly.type
_entity_poly.pdbx_seq_one_letter_code
_entity_poly.pdbx_strand_id
1 'polypeptide(L)'
;GGQLYTGWTNAPAARLQAHGMDAKNTPVTGAVMMDFLRPEFNGYFKDKAALCREFGLDPEKQLHLYISSFGYASMNDDEVAELSKMAGTDFTGFAKTNRVSMQETLRWFDEYLGQHPEVELVYRRHPSEWNSPALEELAKKRPNFHVIFADSVKQWIVAADSISIWMSTAIAEVYMAGKSCHILRPVPIEHEYD
;
A
#
# COMPACT_ATOMS: atom_id res chain seq x y z
N GLY A 1 4.19 24.62 -25.56
CA GLY A 1 3.05 24.70 -24.67
C GLY A 1 3.48 24.31 -23.26
N GLY A 2 3.39 25.25 -22.34
CA GLY A 2 3.84 25.04 -20.97
C GLY A 2 2.92 24.06 -20.26
N GLN A 3 3.44 22.89 -19.89
CA GLN A 3 2.78 22.00 -18.94
C GLN A 3 3.09 22.49 -17.54
N LEU A 4 2.08 22.53 -16.66
CA LEU A 4 2.22 22.84 -15.26
C LEU A 4 2.27 21.52 -14.49
N TYR A 5 3.30 21.35 -13.64
CA TYR A 5 3.47 20.20 -12.79
C TYR A 5 3.44 20.64 -11.32
N THR A 6 2.53 20.10 -10.54
CA THR A 6 2.41 20.42 -9.12
C THR A 6 3.21 19.43 -8.29
N GLY A 7 4.11 19.93 -7.45
CA GLY A 7 4.88 19.10 -6.53
C GLY A 7 4.21 18.98 -5.16
N TRP A 8 4.30 17.81 -4.54
CA TRP A 8 3.82 17.62 -3.16
C TRP A 8 4.73 18.33 -2.15
N THR A 9 6.03 18.34 -2.45
CA THR A 9 7.06 18.99 -1.64
C THR A 9 8.08 19.65 -2.57
N ASN A 10 9.08 20.32 -1.98
CA ASN A 10 10.18 20.92 -2.73
C ASN A 10 11.05 19.88 -3.45
N ALA A 11 11.18 18.65 -2.94
CA ALA A 11 12.09 17.65 -3.53
C ALA A 11 11.64 17.18 -4.93
N PRO A 12 10.39 16.81 -5.20
CA PRO A 12 9.91 16.53 -6.56
C PRO A 12 10.06 17.72 -7.50
N ALA A 13 9.74 18.94 -7.05
CA ALA A 13 9.90 20.15 -7.86
C ALA A 13 11.35 20.38 -8.24
N ALA A 14 12.29 20.24 -7.28
CA ALA A 14 13.73 20.38 -7.52
C ALA A 14 14.27 19.33 -8.51
N ARG A 15 13.76 18.07 -8.44
CA ARG A 15 14.11 17.04 -9.43
C ARG A 15 13.70 17.44 -10.85
N LEU A 16 12.45 17.90 -11.01
CA LEU A 16 11.95 18.35 -12.32
C LEU A 16 12.77 19.53 -12.87
N GLN A 17 13.14 20.48 -12.00
CA GLN A 17 13.99 21.62 -12.37
C GLN A 17 15.40 21.16 -12.76
N ALA A 18 15.99 20.20 -12.05
CA ALA A 18 17.27 19.59 -12.40
C ALA A 18 17.27 18.89 -13.78
N HIS A 19 16.10 18.42 -14.22
CA HIS A 19 15.89 17.88 -15.56
C HIS A 19 15.42 18.93 -16.59
N GLY A 20 15.63 20.22 -16.33
CA GLY A 20 15.42 21.30 -17.26
C GLY A 20 14.01 21.90 -17.28
N MET A 21 13.17 21.59 -16.29
CA MET A 21 11.85 22.22 -16.18
C MET A 21 11.98 23.59 -15.51
N ASP A 22 11.26 24.57 -16.07
CA ASP A 22 11.22 25.94 -15.55
C ASP A 22 10.55 25.96 -14.14
N ALA A 23 11.16 26.65 -13.19
CA ALA A 23 10.66 26.77 -11.81
C ALA A 23 9.22 27.32 -11.74
N LYS A 24 8.85 28.24 -12.64
CA LYS A 24 7.47 28.77 -12.72
C LYS A 24 6.43 27.73 -13.09
N ASN A 25 6.87 26.61 -13.71
CA ASN A 25 6.02 25.50 -14.12
C ASN A 25 6.03 24.34 -13.11
N THR A 26 6.70 24.49 -11.97
CA THR A 26 6.81 23.47 -10.93
C THR A 26 6.43 24.01 -9.54
N PRO A 27 5.25 24.62 -9.37
CA PRO A 27 4.84 25.11 -8.06
C PRO A 27 4.67 23.95 -7.05
N VAL A 28 5.01 24.23 -5.81
CA VAL A 28 4.74 23.30 -4.70
C VAL A 28 3.36 23.62 -4.15
N THR A 29 2.43 22.70 -4.31
CA THR A 29 1.01 22.88 -3.91
C THR A 29 0.61 22.01 -2.72
N GLY A 30 1.51 21.12 -2.27
CA GLY A 30 1.14 20.04 -1.36
C GLY A 30 0.42 18.91 -2.09
N ALA A 31 0.09 17.88 -1.37
CA ALA A 31 -0.68 16.73 -1.86
C ALA A 31 -2.17 16.95 -1.60
N VAL A 32 -2.86 17.61 -2.52
CA VAL A 32 -4.29 17.99 -2.38
C VAL A 32 -5.16 16.79 -1.99
N MET A 33 -4.84 15.59 -2.49
CA MET A 33 -5.57 14.37 -2.14
C MET A 33 -5.46 13.99 -0.64
N MET A 34 -4.49 14.54 0.08
CA MET A 34 -4.33 14.32 1.53
C MET A 34 -5.25 15.22 2.36
N ASP A 35 -5.83 16.27 1.77
CA ASP A 35 -6.73 17.18 2.48
C ASP A 35 -7.97 16.46 3.02
N PHE A 36 -8.42 15.38 2.36
CA PHE A 36 -9.52 14.55 2.88
C PHE A 36 -9.23 13.89 4.24
N LEU A 37 -7.96 13.81 4.65
CA LEU A 37 -7.56 13.26 5.95
C LEU A 37 -7.50 14.33 7.06
N ARG A 38 -7.84 15.58 6.74
CA ARG A 38 -7.92 16.66 7.72
C ARG A 38 -9.19 16.53 8.58
N PRO A 39 -9.15 17.05 9.83
CA PRO A 39 -10.28 16.99 10.75
C PRO A 39 -11.59 17.54 10.18
N GLU A 40 -11.52 18.54 9.29
CA GLU A 40 -12.68 19.15 8.66
C GLU A 40 -13.49 18.17 7.80
N PHE A 41 -12.86 17.07 7.37
CA PHE A 41 -13.46 16.02 6.54
C PHE A 41 -13.78 14.73 7.31
N ASN A 42 -13.71 14.73 8.64
CA ASN A 42 -13.95 13.52 9.46
C ASN A 42 -15.31 12.85 9.20
N GLY A 43 -16.33 13.60 8.78
CA GLY A 43 -17.64 13.05 8.43
C GLY A 43 -17.74 12.48 7.00
N TYR A 44 -16.67 12.60 6.19
CA TYR A 44 -16.67 12.11 4.81
C TYR A 44 -16.51 10.59 4.75
N PHE A 45 -15.73 10.02 5.65
CA PHE A 45 -15.47 8.58 5.71
C PHE A 45 -16.48 7.85 6.60
N LYS A 46 -16.80 6.61 6.21
CA LYS A 46 -17.57 5.69 7.05
C LYS A 46 -16.77 5.39 8.33
N ASP A 47 -17.45 5.24 9.45
CA ASP A 47 -16.82 4.72 10.65
C ASP A 47 -16.46 3.23 10.49
N LYS A 48 -15.66 2.71 11.41
CA LYS A 48 -15.20 1.32 11.41
C LYS A 48 -16.38 0.34 11.37
N ALA A 49 -17.42 0.60 12.20
CA ALA A 49 -18.53 -0.33 12.33
C ALA A 49 -19.37 -0.39 11.04
N ALA A 50 -19.60 0.75 10.38
CA ALA A 50 -20.30 0.80 9.10
C ALA A 50 -19.49 0.08 8.00
N LEU A 51 -18.19 0.34 7.92
CA LEU A 51 -17.31 -0.29 6.95
C LEU A 51 -17.23 -1.81 7.17
N CYS A 52 -17.01 -2.26 8.40
CA CYS A 52 -16.96 -3.69 8.72
C CYS A 52 -18.26 -4.40 8.33
N ARG A 53 -19.42 -3.84 8.67
CA ARG A 53 -20.73 -4.44 8.30
C ARG A 53 -20.91 -4.54 6.79
N GLU A 54 -20.47 -3.55 6.02
CA GLU A 54 -20.58 -3.55 4.55
C GLU A 54 -19.81 -4.70 3.92
N PHE A 55 -18.66 -5.06 4.48
CA PHE A 55 -17.81 -6.13 3.96
C PHE A 55 -17.91 -7.45 4.73
N GLY A 56 -18.86 -7.57 5.66
CA GLY A 56 -19.07 -8.81 6.41
C GLY A 56 -17.98 -9.13 7.44
N LEU A 57 -17.27 -8.11 7.93
CA LEU A 57 -16.31 -8.23 9.01
C LEU A 57 -16.99 -7.97 10.36
N ASP A 58 -16.42 -8.52 11.42
CA ASP A 58 -16.89 -8.27 12.78
C ASP A 58 -16.39 -6.89 13.29
N PRO A 59 -17.27 -5.92 13.53
CA PRO A 59 -16.87 -4.59 13.98
C PRO A 59 -16.30 -4.54 15.42
N GLU A 60 -16.57 -5.57 16.23
CA GLU A 60 -16.08 -5.66 17.60
C GLU A 60 -14.64 -6.19 17.68
N LYS A 61 -14.16 -6.81 16.61
CA LYS A 61 -12.77 -7.26 16.51
C LYS A 61 -11.80 -6.14 16.16
N GLN A 62 -10.53 -6.36 16.41
CA GLN A 62 -9.47 -5.44 15.97
C GLN A 62 -9.32 -5.49 14.45
N LEU A 63 -9.49 -4.36 13.80
CA LEU A 63 -9.31 -4.22 12.35
C LEU A 63 -7.85 -3.92 12.02
N HIS A 64 -7.14 -4.90 11.48
CA HIS A 64 -5.78 -4.74 10.98
C HIS A 64 -5.79 -4.54 9.47
N LEU A 65 -5.25 -3.42 9.00
CA LEU A 65 -5.08 -3.12 7.57
C LEU A 65 -3.65 -3.43 7.14
N TYR A 66 -3.49 -4.31 6.17
CA TYR A 66 -2.23 -4.46 5.45
C TYR A 66 -2.34 -3.83 4.06
N ILE A 67 -1.47 -2.85 3.77
CA ILE A 67 -1.41 -2.19 2.46
C ILE A 67 -0.24 -2.80 1.69
N SER A 68 -0.58 -3.63 0.73
CA SER A 68 0.39 -4.36 -0.08
C SER A 68 1.03 -3.49 -1.17
N SER A 69 2.22 -3.90 -1.59
CA SER A 69 2.96 -3.33 -2.73
C SER A 69 3.71 -4.42 -3.51
N PHE A 70 3.17 -5.65 -3.53
CA PHE A 70 3.80 -6.80 -4.18
C PHE A 70 3.47 -6.92 -5.68
N GLY A 71 3.42 -5.79 -6.40
CA GLY A 71 3.13 -5.78 -7.83
C GLY A 71 4.09 -6.64 -8.67
N TYR A 72 5.37 -6.67 -8.31
CA TYR A 72 6.36 -7.48 -9.00
C TYR A 72 6.30 -8.97 -8.67
N ALA A 73 5.67 -9.35 -7.56
CA ALA A 73 5.54 -10.75 -7.17
C ALA A 73 4.67 -11.55 -8.14
N SER A 74 3.72 -10.89 -8.80
CA SER A 74 2.80 -11.49 -9.76
C SER A 74 3.34 -11.54 -11.20
N MET A 75 4.48 -10.88 -11.48
CA MET A 75 5.12 -10.91 -12.79
C MET A 75 5.94 -12.19 -12.98
N ASN A 76 5.90 -12.75 -14.18
CA ASN A 76 6.84 -13.80 -14.56
C ASN A 76 8.20 -13.21 -14.97
N ASP A 77 9.21 -14.06 -15.20
CA ASP A 77 10.57 -13.58 -15.47
C ASP A 77 10.70 -12.85 -16.81
N ASP A 78 9.92 -13.23 -17.82
CA ASP A 78 9.90 -12.56 -19.13
C ASP A 78 9.31 -11.15 -19.02
N GLU A 79 8.23 -11.00 -18.26
CA GLU A 79 7.62 -9.68 -17.97
C GLU A 79 8.58 -8.77 -17.21
N VAL A 80 9.33 -9.31 -16.23
CA VAL A 80 10.35 -8.56 -15.50
C VAL A 80 11.50 -8.15 -16.42
N ALA A 81 11.95 -9.03 -17.31
CA ALA A 81 13.00 -8.75 -18.28
C ALA A 81 12.59 -7.65 -19.28
N GLU A 82 11.35 -7.73 -19.80
CA GLU A 82 10.80 -6.71 -20.70
C GLU A 82 10.70 -5.34 -20.00
N LEU A 83 10.16 -5.30 -18.78
CA LEU A 83 10.08 -4.08 -17.98
C LEU A 83 11.47 -3.49 -17.71
N SER A 84 12.45 -4.33 -17.35
CA SER A 84 13.82 -3.92 -17.11
C SER A 84 14.45 -3.28 -18.34
N LYS A 85 14.22 -3.87 -19.52
CA LYS A 85 14.67 -3.32 -20.80
C LYS A 85 14.03 -1.98 -21.12
N MET A 86 12.70 -1.85 -20.90
CA MET A 86 11.97 -0.61 -21.13
C MET A 86 12.42 0.53 -20.20
N ALA A 87 12.67 0.20 -18.95
CA ALA A 87 13.08 1.19 -17.93
C ALA A 87 14.59 1.50 -17.94
N GLY A 88 15.41 0.68 -18.61
CA GLY A 88 16.87 0.81 -18.57
C GLY A 88 17.47 0.48 -17.19
N THR A 89 16.76 -0.31 -16.38
CA THR A 89 17.15 -0.71 -15.01
C THR A 89 16.82 -2.18 -14.80
N ASP A 90 17.74 -2.96 -14.24
CA ASP A 90 17.50 -4.38 -13.94
C ASP A 90 16.61 -4.55 -12.69
N PHE A 91 15.41 -5.05 -12.86
CA PHE A 91 14.46 -5.33 -11.77
C PHE A 91 14.46 -6.80 -11.32
N THR A 92 15.34 -7.65 -11.83
CA THR A 92 15.33 -9.09 -11.52
C THR A 92 15.52 -9.37 -10.02
N GLY A 93 16.50 -8.72 -9.40
CA GLY A 93 16.77 -8.84 -7.96
C GLY A 93 15.56 -8.35 -7.12
N PHE A 94 15.00 -7.20 -7.50
CA PHE A 94 13.85 -6.64 -6.81
C PHE A 94 12.60 -7.50 -6.93
N ALA A 95 12.31 -8.05 -8.12
CA ALA A 95 11.19 -8.95 -8.32
C ALA A 95 11.32 -10.24 -7.48
N LYS A 96 12.54 -10.79 -7.37
CA LYS A 96 12.82 -11.93 -6.51
C LYS A 96 12.57 -11.59 -5.04
N THR A 97 13.09 -10.46 -4.55
CA THR A 97 12.86 -9.98 -3.18
C THR A 97 11.38 -9.74 -2.91
N ASN A 98 10.65 -9.21 -3.89
CA ASN A 98 9.21 -8.96 -3.83
C ASN A 98 8.43 -10.27 -3.64
N ARG A 99 8.75 -11.31 -4.44
CA ARG A 99 8.13 -12.65 -4.35
C ARG A 99 8.38 -13.31 -2.99
N VAL A 100 9.63 -13.32 -2.54
CA VAL A 100 10.00 -13.92 -1.24
C VAL A 100 9.35 -13.15 -0.10
N SER A 101 9.35 -11.82 -0.14
CA SER A 101 8.73 -10.98 0.88
C SER A 101 7.22 -11.22 0.96
N MET A 102 6.53 -11.37 -0.18
CA MET A 102 5.12 -11.71 -0.21
C MET A 102 4.85 -13.06 0.45
N GLN A 103 5.61 -14.11 0.09
CA GLN A 103 5.45 -15.45 0.65
C GLN A 103 5.63 -15.46 2.15
N GLU A 104 6.69 -14.83 2.67
CA GLU A 104 6.97 -14.74 4.09
C GLU A 104 5.92 -13.91 4.84
N THR A 105 5.44 -12.81 4.24
CA THR A 105 4.38 -12.00 4.83
C THR A 105 3.08 -12.80 4.97
N LEU A 106 2.70 -13.57 3.95
CA LEU A 106 1.51 -14.41 4.00
C LEU A 106 1.66 -15.55 5.02
N ARG A 107 2.88 -16.13 5.15
CA ARG A 107 3.17 -17.12 6.19
C ARG A 107 3.00 -16.53 7.59
N TRP A 108 3.52 -15.33 7.84
CA TRP A 108 3.33 -14.63 9.11
C TRP A 108 1.86 -14.35 9.41
N PHE A 109 1.07 -13.94 8.40
CA PHE A 109 -0.36 -13.71 8.59
C PHE A 109 -1.10 -15.00 8.90
N ASP A 110 -0.75 -16.12 8.27
CA ASP A 110 -1.33 -17.43 8.59
C ASP A 110 -1.07 -17.83 10.05
N GLU A 111 0.17 -17.71 10.51
CA GLU A 111 0.55 -18.00 11.88
C GLU A 111 -0.14 -17.06 12.87
N TYR A 112 -0.09 -15.76 12.61
CA TYR A 112 -0.65 -14.73 13.47
C TYR A 112 -2.17 -14.87 13.61
N LEU A 113 -2.90 -14.98 12.52
CA LEU A 113 -4.36 -15.09 12.52
C LEU A 113 -4.86 -16.41 13.12
N GLY A 114 -4.02 -17.45 13.08
CA GLY A 114 -4.30 -18.70 13.77
C GLY A 114 -4.27 -18.60 15.29
N GLN A 115 -3.56 -17.61 15.83
CA GLN A 115 -3.42 -17.36 17.27
C GLN A 115 -4.27 -16.19 17.74
N HIS A 116 -4.78 -15.35 16.83
CA HIS A 116 -5.50 -14.11 17.10
C HIS A 116 -6.89 -14.09 16.45
N PRO A 117 -7.85 -14.87 16.96
CA PRO A 117 -9.22 -14.89 16.42
C PRO A 117 -9.97 -13.57 16.64
N GLU A 118 -9.47 -12.70 17.52
CA GLU A 118 -9.99 -11.35 17.80
C GLU A 118 -9.58 -10.32 16.75
N VAL A 119 -8.79 -10.68 15.74
CA VAL A 119 -8.33 -9.79 14.67
C VAL A 119 -9.05 -10.10 13.37
N GLU A 120 -9.53 -9.07 12.67
CA GLU A 120 -9.91 -9.10 11.26
C GLU A 120 -8.79 -8.43 10.46
N LEU A 121 -8.13 -9.16 9.56
CA LEU A 121 -7.06 -8.63 8.73
C LEU A 121 -7.57 -8.38 7.31
N VAL A 122 -7.53 -7.13 6.89
CA VAL A 122 -7.81 -6.73 5.51
C VAL A 122 -6.50 -6.59 4.75
N TYR A 123 -6.27 -7.49 3.81
CA TYR A 123 -5.19 -7.40 2.83
C TYR A 123 -5.66 -6.57 1.64
N ARG A 124 -5.11 -5.39 1.51
CA ARG A 124 -5.41 -4.49 0.41
C ARG A 124 -4.32 -4.55 -0.64
N ARG A 125 -4.64 -5.18 -1.77
CA ARG A 125 -3.71 -5.31 -2.89
C ARG A 125 -3.35 -3.96 -3.49
N HIS A 126 -2.11 -3.83 -3.97
CA HIS A 126 -1.73 -2.72 -4.86
C HIS A 126 -2.50 -2.84 -6.21
N PRO A 127 -2.85 -1.73 -6.88
CA PRO A 127 -3.54 -1.78 -8.17
C PRO A 127 -2.83 -2.61 -9.26
N SER A 128 -1.50 -2.69 -9.23
CA SER A 128 -0.71 -3.53 -10.13
C SER A 128 -0.48 -4.96 -9.63
N GLU A 129 -1.00 -5.32 -8.47
CA GLU A 129 -0.86 -6.66 -7.90
C GLU A 129 -2.03 -7.54 -8.33
N TRP A 130 -1.73 -8.62 -9.02
CA TRP A 130 -2.73 -9.59 -9.43
C TRP A 130 -3.13 -10.49 -8.24
N ASN A 131 -4.33 -11.03 -8.31
CA ASN A 131 -4.72 -12.04 -7.33
C ASN A 131 -3.86 -13.29 -7.52
N SER A 132 -3.40 -13.86 -6.42
CA SER A 132 -2.53 -15.04 -6.45
C SER A 132 -3.20 -16.23 -5.76
N PRO A 133 -2.89 -17.48 -6.18
CA PRO A 133 -3.39 -18.66 -5.49
C PRO A 133 -3.09 -18.66 -3.99
N ALA A 134 -1.93 -18.14 -3.57
CA ALA A 134 -1.55 -18.07 -2.16
C ALA A 134 -2.48 -17.16 -1.33
N LEU A 135 -2.93 -16.03 -1.90
CA LEU A 135 -3.92 -15.18 -1.25
C LEU A 135 -5.28 -15.88 -1.12
N GLU A 136 -5.70 -16.58 -2.17
CA GLU A 136 -6.97 -17.31 -2.17
C GLU A 136 -6.95 -18.49 -1.18
N GLU A 137 -5.84 -19.21 -1.12
CA GLU A 137 -5.66 -20.32 -0.16
C GLU A 137 -5.68 -19.81 1.29
N LEU A 138 -5.00 -18.71 1.57
CA LEU A 138 -5.01 -18.11 2.90
C LEU A 138 -6.41 -17.62 3.27
N ALA A 139 -7.12 -16.98 2.37
CA ALA A 139 -8.50 -16.52 2.60
C ALA A 139 -9.48 -17.68 2.84
N LYS A 140 -9.28 -18.83 2.19
CA LYS A 140 -10.06 -20.05 2.46
C LYS A 140 -9.72 -20.67 3.81
N LYS A 141 -8.44 -20.62 4.19
CA LYS A 141 -7.93 -21.23 5.43
C LYS A 141 -8.27 -20.40 6.67
N ARG A 142 -8.25 -19.08 6.57
CA ARG A 142 -8.42 -18.15 7.68
C ARG A 142 -9.68 -17.29 7.47
N PRO A 143 -10.76 -17.55 8.21
CA PRO A 143 -12.01 -16.78 8.05
C PRO A 143 -11.88 -15.30 8.46
N ASN A 144 -10.83 -14.95 9.18
CA ASN A 144 -10.47 -13.59 9.59
C ASN A 144 -9.37 -12.93 8.71
N PHE A 145 -9.11 -13.51 7.52
CA PHE A 145 -8.26 -12.91 6.48
C PHE A 145 -9.09 -12.55 5.26
N HIS A 146 -9.10 -11.27 4.90
CA HIS A 146 -9.95 -10.74 3.85
C HIS A 146 -9.13 -10.02 2.78
N VAL A 147 -9.32 -10.38 1.52
CA VAL A 147 -8.72 -9.67 0.38
C VAL A 147 -9.76 -8.72 -0.18
N ILE A 148 -9.65 -7.42 0.13
CA ILE A 148 -10.64 -6.42 -0.25
C ILE A 148 -9.97 -5.32 -1.07
N PHE A 149 -10.52 -5.06 -2.27
CA PHE A 149 -10.05 -4.02 -3.18
C PHE A 149 -11.03 -2.83 -3.27
N ALA A 150 -12.24 -2.99 -2.78
CA ALA A 150 -13.26 -1.96 -2.79
C ALA A 150 -12.94 -0.80 -1.83
N ASP A 151 -13.55 0.34 -2.08
CA ASP A 151 -13.32 1.62 -1.42
C ASP A 151 -11.89 2.19 -1.60
N SER A 152 -11.66 3.40 -1.14
CA SER A 152 -10.33 4.02 -1.19
C SER A 152 -9.44 3.50 -0.06
N VAL A 153 -8.12 3.51 -0.27
CA VAL A 153 -7.17 3.17 0.80
C VAL A 153 -7.33 4.09 2.01
N LYS A 154 -7.70 5.36 1.80
CA LYS A 154 -7.95 6.34 2.86
C LYS A 154 -9.10 5.92 3.77
N GLN A 155 -10.19 5.39 3.18
CA GLN A 155 -11.33 4.86 3.94
C GLN A 155 -10.88 3.77 4.91
N TRP A 156 -10.07 2.83 4.44
CA TRP A 156 -9.53 1.76 5.26
C TRP A 156 -8.52 2.24 6.30
N ILE A 157 -7.65 3.20 5.94
CA ILE A 157 -6.68 3.82 6.88
C ILE A 157 -7.42 4.48 8.04
N VAL A 158 -8.47 5.25 7.76
CA VAL A 158 -9.23 5.95 8.81
C VAL A 158 -9.93 4.95 9.74
N ALA A 159 -10.51 3.88 9.22
CA ALA A 159 -11.23 2.87 9.98
C ALA A 159 -10.34 1.91 10.78
N ALA A 160 -9.12 1.62 10.31
CA ALA A 160 -8.24 0.61 10.90
C ALA A 160 -7.77 0.96 12.31
N ASP A 161 -7.70 -0.05 13.18
CA ASP A 161 -7.11 0.05 14.53
C ASP A 161 -5.59 -0.07 14.48
N SER A 162 -5.07 -0.88 13.54
CA SER A 162 -3.64 -1.04 13.30
C SER A 162 -3.35 -1.17 11.81
N ILE A 163 -2.17 -0.71 11.38
CA ILE A 163 -1.80 -0.68 9.96
C ILE A 163 -0.40 -1.22 9.80
N SER A 164 -0.21 -2.04 8.76
CA SER A 164 1.13 -2.45 8.34
C SER A 164 1.30 -2.37 6.82
N ILE A 165 2.54 -2.18 6.41
CA ILE A 165 2.97 -2.11 5.01
C ILE A 165 4.27 -2.89 4.83
N TRP A 166 4.60 -3.22 3.59
CA TRP A 166 5.96 -3.66 3.23
C TRP A 166 6.80 -2.48 2.71
N MET A 167 6.41 -1.90 1.59
CA MET A 167 6.98 -0.70 0.98
C MET A 167 5.85 -0.01 0.20
N SER A 168 5.41 1.15 0.66
CA SER A 168 4.29 1.84 0.02
C SER A 168 4.31 3.33 0.31
N THR A 169 4.06 4.13 -0.71
CA THR A 169 3.86 5.58 -0.55
C THR A 169 2.62 5.92 0.27
N ALA A 170 1.70 4.97 0.48
CA ALA A 170 0.55 5.13 1.37
C ALA A 170 0.93 5.40 2.83
N ILE A 171 2.21 5.21 3.21
CA ILE A 171 2.72 5.63 4.53
C ILE A 171 2.49 7.12 4.79
N ALA A 172 2.54 7.95 3.75
CA ALA A 172 2.23 9.37 3.86
C ALA A 172 0.75 9.61 4.23
N GLU A 173 -0.17 8.82 3.68
CA GLU A 173 -1.60 8.87 4.02
C GLU A 173 -1.86 8.39 5.45
N VAL A 174 -1.17 7.34 5.89
CA VAL A 174 -1.23 6.85 7.28
C VAL A 174 -0.76 7.92 8.26
N TYR A 175 0.37 8.58 7.95
CA TYR A 175 0.89 9.67 8.76
C TYR A 175 -0.08 10.86 8.83
N MET A 176 -0.63 11.28 7.68
CA MET A 176 -1.59 12.38 7.62
C MET A 176 -2.91 12.08 8.33
N ALA A 177 -3.30 10.81 8.41
CA ALA A 177 -4.43 10.35 9.21
C ALA A 177 -4.12 10.29 10.72
N GLY A 178 -2.92 10.66 11.16
CA GLY A 178 -2.50 10.62 12.56
C GLY A 178 -2.36 9.20 13.11
N LYS A 179 -2.14 8.21 12.26
CA LYS A 179 -2.06 6.80 12.65
C LYS A 179 -0.64 6.27 12.64
N SER A 180 -0.37 5.26 13.47
CA SER A 180 0.89 4.51 13.46
C SER A 180 0.89 3.47 12.36
N CYS A 181 2.09 3.16 11.82
CA CYS A 181 2.29 2.16 10.80
C CYS A 181 3.47 1.24 11.15
N HIS A 182 3.28 -0.07 11.01
CA HIS A 182 4.35 -1.05 11.13
C HIS A 182 4.88 -1.40 9.75
N ILE A 183 6.20 -1.34 9.58
CA ILE A 183 6.85 -1.75 8.33
C ILE A 183 7.31 -3.21 8.49
N LEU A 184 6.73 -4.11 7.70
CA LEU A 184 7.07 -5.53 7.71
C LEU A 184 8.15 -5.80 6.66
N ARG A 185 9.35 -6.16 7.09
CA ARG A 185 10.50 -6.44 6.24
C ARG A 185 11.00 -7.87 6.48
N PRO A 186 10.33 -8.90 5.93
CA PRO A 186 10.73 -10.29 6.14
C PRO A 186 12.12 -10.62 5.59
N VAL A 187 12.52 -9.94 4.51
CA VAL A 187 13.87 -10.01 3.95
C VAL A 187 14.42 -8.61 3.72
N PRO A 188 15.76 -8.43 3.80
CA PRO A 188 16.38 -7.15 3.48
C PRO A 188 16.07 -6.70 2.05
N ILE A 189 15.90 -5.41 1.87
CA ILE A 189 15.79 -4.76 0.55
C ILE A 189 17.12 -4.13 0.26
N GLU A 190 17.61 -4.25 -0.99
CA GLU A 190 18.80 -3.55 -1.43
C GLU A 190 18.59 -2.03 -1.33
N HIS A 191 19.62 -1.32 -0.87
CA HIS A 191 19.52 0.10 -0.54
C HIS A 191 19.04 0.98 -1.72
N GLU A 192 19.28 0.56 -2.96
CA GLU A 192 18.85 1.29 -4.14
C GLU A 192 17.31 1.30 -4.35
N TYR A 193 16.59 0.42 -3.67
CA TYR A 193 15.12 0.31 -3.77
C TYR A 193 14.39 0.79 -2.51
N ASP A 194 15.11 1.18 -1.44
CA ASP A 194 14.50 1.54 -0.14
C ASP A 194 14.20 3.05 0.02
#